data_3610d8da18532104205f59bdd358a854
#
_entry.id   3610d8da18532104205f59bdd358a854
#
_cell.length_a   1.000
_cell.length_b   1.000
_cell.length_c   1.000
_cell.angle_alpha   90.00
_cell.angle_beta   90.00
_cell.angle_gamma   90.00
#
_symmetry.space_group_name_H-M   'P 1'
#
loop_
_entity.id
_entity.type
_entity.pdbx_description
1 polymer ?
#
loop_
_entity_poly.entity_id
_entity_poly.type
_entity_poly.pdbx_seq_one_letter_code
_entity_poly.pdbx_strand_id
1 'polypeptide(L)'
;MYFTEEHEVFRESFKDFLQKEVVPHIDKWEKTGNIDRFIWRKFGDMGYFGLSYPEEYGGLNLDIFYMVIFLEELQKINSGGFAAAIWAHVYLAMTHVNVEGDVRIKNKYLGASISGEKIGCLCITEPFGGSDVAGMRTTAIRKENSYVIN
;
A
#
# COMPACT_ATOMS: atom_id res chain seq x y z
N MET A 1 24.52 9.23 11.56
CA MET A 1 23.22 8.75 12.00
C MET A 1 22.32 8.82 10.77
N TYR A 2 21.63 7.75 10.38
CA TYR A 2 20.84 7.73 9.14
C TYR A 2 19.49 8.42 9.30
N PHE A 3 18.92 8.40 10.51
CA PHE A 3 17.64 9.04 10.81
C PHE A 3 17.87 10.43 11.42
N THR A 4 17.09 11.41 10.96
CA THR A 4 17.03 12.75 11.52
C THR A 4 16.06 12.80 12.69
N GLU A 5 16.01 13.95 13.40
CA GLU A 5 15.04 14.18 14.46
C GLU A 5 13.58 14.11 13.94
N GLU A 6 13.33 14.61 12.73
CA GLU A 6 12.00 14.52 12.08
C GLU A 6 11.59 13.08 11.80
N HIS A 7 12.54 12.23 11.38
CA HIS A 7 12.29 10.79 11.21
C HIS A 7 11.88 10.11 12.52
N GLU A 8 12.53 10.45 13.63
CA GLU A 8 12.19 9.87 14.94
C GLU A 8 10.83 10.40 15.46
N VAL A 9 10.50 11.66 15.21
CA VAL A 9 9.16 12.21 15.50
C VAL A 9 8.08 11.46 14.71
N PHE A 10 8.33 11.20 13.43
CA PHE A 10 7.43 10.38 12.61
C PHE A 10 7.30 8.97 13.17
N ARG A 11 8.41 8.33 13.56
CA ARG A 11 8.41 6.98 14.17
C ARG A 11 7.48 6.91 15.38
N GLU A 12 7.65 7.80 16.33
CA GLU A 12 6.82 7.81 17.55
C GLU A 12 5.35 8.09 17.21
N SER A 13 5.07 9.04 16.32
CA SER A 13 3.71 9.34 15.89
C SER A 13 3.04 8.14 15.21
N PHE A 14 3.75 7.44 14.32
CA PHE A 14 3.20 6.28 13.63
C PHE A 14 3.01 5.08 14.56
N LYS A 15 3.95 4.85 15.46
CA LYS A 15 3.84 3.82 16.51
C LYS A 15 2.61 4.06 17.40
N ASP A 16 2.39 5.29 17.86
CA ASP A 16 1.23 5.65 18.67
C ASP A 16 -0.08 5.42 17.91
N PHE A 17 -0.12 5.81 16.63
CA PHE A 17 -1.25 5.53 15.75
C PHE A 17 -1.53 4.02 15.67
N LEU A 18 -0.50 3.18 15.42
CA LEU A 18 -0.66 1.73 15.34
C LEU A 18 -1.20 1.14 16.64
N GLN A 19 -0.66 1.56 17.78
CA GLN A 19 -1.10 1.07 19.10
C GLN A 19 -2.56 1.46 19.40
N LYS A 20 -2.97 2.65 19.02
CA LYS A 20 -4.30 3.17 19.31
C LYS A 20 -5.35 2.67 18.33
N GLU A 21 -5.05 2.67 17.04
CA GLU A 21 -6.05 2.50 15.98
C GLU A 21 -6.02 1.12 15.31
N VAL A 22 -4.91 0.37 15.43
CA VAL A 22 -4.74 -0.92 14.75
C VAL A 22 -4.74 -2.07 15.74
N VAL A 23 -3.85 -2.04 16.72
CA VAL A 23 -3.64 -3.15 17.67
C VAL A 23 -4.94 -3.66 18.32
N PRO A 24 -5.89 -2.80 18.75
CA PRO A 24 -7.14 -3.27 19.35
C PRO A 24 -8.02 -4.11 18.43
N HIS A 25 -7.79 -4.08 17.13
CA HIS A 25 -8.63 -4.77 16.14
C HIS A 25 -7.96 -6.03 15.55
N ILE A 26 -6.67 -6.25 15.77
CA ILE A 26 -5.88 -7.33 15.14
C ILE A 26 -6.50 -8.70 15.38
N ASP A 27 -6.83 -9.06 16.61
CA ASP A 27 -7.40 -10.38 16.93
C ASP A 27 -8.72 -10.65 16.18
N LYS A 28 -9.54 -9.62 16.00
CA LYS A 28 -10.78 -9.73 15.21
C LYS A 28 -10.46 -9.97 13.75
N TRP A 29 -9.56 -9.18 13.17
CA TRP A 29 -9.20 -9.27 11.75
C TRP A 29 -8.52 -10.61 11.41
N GLU A 30 -7.64 -11.09 12.26
CA GLU A 30 -7.01 -12.41 12.10
C GLU A 30 -8.05 -13.55 12.13
N LYS A 31 -9.04 -13.47 13.04
CA LYS A 31 -10.12 -14.48 13.12
C LYS A 31 -11.07 -14.44 11.93
N THR A 32 -11.39 -13.26 11.43
CA THR A 32 -12.38 -13.09 10.36
C THR A 32 -11.77 -13.13 8.97
N GLY A 33 -10.43 -13.02 8.85
CA GLY A 33 -9.74 -12.87 7.56
C GLY A 33 -10.11 -11.57 6.83
N ASN A 34 -10.61 -10.55 7.54
CA ASN A 34 -11.10 -9.32 6.93
C ASN A 34 -10.67 -8.09 7.74
N ILE A 35 -9.99 -7.16 7.08
CA ILE A 35 -9.58 -5.87 7.63
C ILE A 35 -10.69 -4.85 7.38
N ASP A 36 -11.22 -4.25 8.45
CA ASP A 36 -12.31 -3.27 8.36
C ASP A 36 -11.92 -2.05 7.50
N ARG A 37 -12.83 -1.59 6.64
CA ARG A 37 -12.57 -0.47 5.70
C ARG A 37 -12.19 0.84 6.38
N PHE A 38 -12.64 1.07 7.62
CA PHE A 38 -12.35 2.32 8.31
C PHE A 38 -10.85 2.56 8.52
N ILE A 39 -10.06 1.49 8.74
CA ILE A 39 -8.63 1.66 9.01
C ILE A 39 -7.87 2.12 7.76
N TRP A 40 -8.28 1.66 6.57
CA TRP A 40 -7.70 2.13 5.31
C TRP A 40 -7.89 3.64 5.14
N ARG A 41 -9.09 4.15 5.48
CA ARG A 41 -9.33 5.59 5.47
C ARG A 41 -8.47 6.33 6.49
N LYS A 42 -8.34 5.81 7.71
CA LYS A 42 -7.48 6.43 8.72
C LYS A 42 -6.02 6.51 8.29
N PHE A 43 -5.48 5.47 7.66
CA PHE A 43 -4.11 5.53 7.11
C PHE A 43 -3.98 6.61 6.02
N GLY A 44 -4.98 6.72 5.16
CA GLY A 44 -5.03 7.76 4.12
C GLY A 44 -5.14 9.16 4.72
N ASP A 45 -6.06 9.38 5.65
CA ASP A 45 -6.29 10.67 6.32
C ASP A 45 -5.05 11.17 7.07
N MET A 46 -4.23 10.24 7.60
CA MET A 46 -2.96 10.53 8.25
C MET A 46 -1.78 10.67 7.28
N GLY A 47 -2.02 10.49 5.96
CA GLY A 47 -0.98 10.60 4.93
C GLY A 47 -0.05 9.39 4.82
N TYR A 48 -0.25 8.33 5.60
CA TYR A 48 0.68 7.18 5.66
C TYR A 48 0.78 6.39 4.35
N PHE A 49 -0.25 6.41 3.51
CA PHE A 49 -0.19 5.78 2.19
C PHE A 49 0.50 6.65 1.14
N GLY A 50 0.67 7.94 1.42
CA GLY A 50 1.23 8.91 0.51
C GLY A 50 2.71 9.26 0.72
N LEU A 51 3.42 8.64 1.67
CA LEU A 51 4.76 9.05 2.12
C LEU A 51 5.73 9.35 0.96
N SER A 52 5.85 8.45 -0.01
CA SER A 52 6.80 8.54 -1.13
C SER A 52 6.16 8.94 -2.46
N TYR A 53 4.87 9.25 -2.48
CA TYR A 53 4.15 9.56 -3.71
C TYR A 53 4.14 11.06 -4.01
N PRO A 54 3.98 11.46 -5.31
CA PRO A 54 3.99 12.87 -5.69
C PRO A 54 2.86 13.67 -5.05
N GLU A 55 3.16 14.91 -4.67
CA GLU A 55 2.22 15.85 -4.05
C GLU A 55 1.01 16.14 -4.94
N GLU A 56 1.20 16.17 -6.26
CA GLU A 56 0.11 16.40 -7.24
C GLU A 56 -1.01 15.36 -7.18
N TYR A 57 -0.75 14.17 -6.60
CA TYR A 57 -1.74 13.11 -6.36
C TYR A 57 -2.12 12.97 -4.88
N GLY A 58 -1.72 13.92 -4.02
CA GLY A 58 -1.98 13.90 -2.58
C GLY A 58 -0.93 13.15 -1.76
N GLY A 59 0.23 12.86 -2.34
CA GLY A 59 1.38 12.31 -1.64
C GLY A 59 2.17 13.37 -0.87
N LEU A 60 3.18 12.95 -0.14
CA LEU A 60 4.04 13.81 0.68
C LEU A 60 5.46 13.95 0.11
N ASN A 61 5.82 13.14 -0.90
CA ASN A 61 7.14 13.13 -1.56
C ASN A 61 8.33 13.09 -0.59
N LEU A 62 8.19 12.34 0.52
CA LEU A 62 9.21 12.18 1.55
C LEU A 62 10.30 11.21 1.10
N ASP A 63 11.46 11.28 1.75
CA ASP A 63 12.59 10.41 1.47
C ASP A 63 12.34 8.95 1.89
N ILE A 64 13.26 8.07 1.48
CA ILE A 64 13.14 6.63 1.70
C ILE A 64 13.14 6.23 3.18
N PHE A 65 13.70 7.03 4.07
CA PHE A 65 13.79 6.68 5.49
C PHE A 65 12.43 6.69 6.18
N TYR A 66 11.49 7.52 5.74
CA TYR A 66 10.09 7.45 6.19
C TYR A 66 9.45 6.12 5.82
N MET A 67 9.73 5.60 4.62
CA MET A 67 9.23 4.28 4.19
C MET A 67 9.84 3.15 5.01
N VAL A 68 11.14 3.24 5.33
CA VAL A 68 11.83 2.25 6.19
C VAL A 68 11.18 2.24 7.58
N ILE A 69 10.98 3.40 8.20
CA ILE A 69 10.33 3.51 9.51
C ILE A 69 8.91 2.95 9.48
N PHE A 70 8.14 3.32 8.45
CA PHE A 70 6.78 2.81 8.27
C PHE A 70 6.75 1.27 8.27
N LEU A 71 7.65 0.63 7.51
CA LEU A 71 7.72 -0.84 7.45
C LEU A 71 8.22 -1.45 8.76
N GLU A 72 9.22 -0.86 9.42
CA GLU A 72 9.72 -1.33 10.71
C GLU A 72 8.64 -1.33 11.79
N GLU A 73 7.92 -0.21 11.95
CA GLU A 73 6.88 -0.10 12.96
C GLU A 73 5.66 -0.97 12.63
N LEU A 74 5.31 -1.08 11.35
CA LEU A 74 4.22 -1.93 10.90
C LEU A 74 4.45 -3.42 11.24
N GLN A 75 5.71 -3.89 11.18
CA GLN A 75 6.04 -5.28 11.54
C GLN A 75 5.98 -5.56 13.05
N LYS A 76 6.15 -4.54 13.88
CA LYS A 76 6.16 -4.70 15.35
C LYS A 76 4.78 -5.00 15.96
N ILE A 77 3.69 -4.83 15.19
CA ILE A 77 2.33 -5.13 15.68
C ILE A 77 1.99 -6.63 15.72
N ASN A 78 2.92 -7.50 15.32
CA ASN A 78 2.79 -8.97 15.35
C ASN A 78 1.59 -9.52 14.53
N SER A 79 1.18 -8.84 13.46
CA SER A 79 0.19 -9.32 12.51
C SER A 79 0.76 -9.29 11.10
N GLY A 80 1.28 -10.44 10.65
CA GLY A 80 1.87 -10.59 9.33
C GLY A 80 0.87 -10.35 8.20
N GLY A 81 -0.37 -10.81 8.37
CA GLY A 81 -1.45 -10.63 7.40
C GLY A 81 -1.84 -9.16 7.21
N PHE A 82 -2.01 -8.43 8.30
CA PHE A 82 -2.28 -6.99 8.24
C PHE A 82 -1.12 -6.22 7.62
N ALA A 83 0.10 -6.45 8.10
CA ALA A 83 1.29 -5.79 7.56
C ALA A 83 1.45 -6.05 6.06
N ALA A 84 1.27 -7.32 5.63
CA ALA A 84 1.33 -7.70 4.22
C ALA A 84 0.26 -6.99 3.36
N ALA A 85 -0.97 -6.87 3.85
CA ALA A 85 -2.04 -6.17 3.15
C ALA A 85 -1.71 -4.68 2.94
N ILE A 86 -1.20 -4.02 3.98
CA ILE A 86 -0.83 -2.59 3.92
C ILE A 86 0.33 -2.36 2.95
N TRP A 87 1.45 -3.10 3.09
CA TRP A 87 2.59 -2.87 2.21
C TRP A 87 2.32 -3.32 0.76
N ALA A 88 1.50 -4.35 0.54
CA ALA A 88 1.10 -4.76 -0.80
C ALA A 88 0.28 -3.66 -1.51
N HIS A 89 -0.59 -2.99 -0.79
CA HIS A 89 -1.29 -1.82 -1.31
C HIS A 89 -0.30 -0.71 -1.69
N VAL A 90 0.53 -0.28 -0.74
CA VAL A 90 1.40 0.89 -0.91
C VAL A 90 2.55 0.60 -1.88
N TYR A 91 3.33 -0.46 -1.64
CA TYR A 91 4.61 -0.65 -2.34
C TYR A 91 4.55 -1.63 -3.51
N LEU A 92 3.48 -2.42 -3.65
CA LEU A 92 3.29 -3.22 -4.86
C LEU A 92 2.29 -2.56 -5.81
N ALA A 93 1.02 -2.48 -5.43
CA ALA A 93 -0.03 -2.04 -6.36
C ALA A 93 0.10 -0.56 -6.76
N MET A 94 0.23 0.34 -5.79
CA MET A 94 0.32 1.79 -6.07
C MET A 94 1.59 2.15 -6.82
N THR A 95 2.72 1.47 -6.57
CA THR A 95 3.98 1.70 -7.28
C THR A 95 3.82 1.45 -8.78
N HIS A 96 3.13 0.37 -9.18
CA HIS A 96 2.87 0.11 -10.60
C HIS A 96 1.99 1.19 -11.23
N VAL A 97 0.97 1.66 -10.51
CA VAL A 97 0.14 2.78 -10.99
C VAL A 97 0.97 4.05 -11.13
N ASN A 98 1.88 4.32 -10.19
CA ASN A 98 2.71 5.53 -10.21
C ASN A 98 3.79 5.49 -11.31
N VAL A 99 4.42 4.35 -11.56
CA VAL A 99 5.51 4.24 -12.53
C VAL A 99 4.97 4.07 -13.95
N GLU A 100 4.04 3.13 -14.16
CA GLU A 100 3.58 2.71 -15.48
C GLU A 100 2.28 3.38 -15.92
N GLY A 101 1.51 3.96 -15.00
CA GLY A 101 0.24 4.60 -15.31
C GLY A 101 0.40 5.90 -16.10
N ASP A 102 -0.42 6.08 -17.14
CA ASP A 102 -0.58 7.39 -17.78
C ASP A 102 -1.28 8.39 -16.83
N VAL A 103 -1.30 9.67 -17.21
CA VAL A 103 -1.91 10.75 -16.39
C VAL A 103 -3.37 10.45 -16.04
N ARG A 104 -4.12 9.84 -16.95
CA ARG A 104 -5.53 9.47 -16.75
C ARG A 104 -5.66 8.37 -15.69
N ILE A 105 -4.79 7.36 -15.74
CA ILE A 105 -4.76 6.25 -14.77
C ILE A 105 -4.33 6.77 -13.40
N LYS A 106 -3.28 7.59 -13.32
CA LYS A 106 -2.81 8.19 -12.07
C LYS A 106 -3.91 9.05 -11.43
N ASN A 107 -4.53 9.95 -12.17
CA ASN A 107 -5.63 10.80 -11.68
C ASN A 107 -6.83 9.98 -11.17
N LYS A 108 -7.13 8.84 -11.83
CA LYS A 108 -8.27 8.01 -11.45
C LYS A 108 -8.02 7.15 -10.22
N TYR A 109 -6.81 6.66 -10.04
CA TYR A 109 -6.53 5.62 -9.06
C TYR A 109 -5.55 6.05 -7.97
N LEU A 110 -4.49 6.82 -8.27
CA LEU A 110 -3.43 7.06 -7.31
C LEU A 110 -3.91 7.88 -6.11
N GLY A 111 -4.57 9.02 -6.34
CA GLY A 111 -5.12 9.83 -5.25
C GLY A 111 -6.17 9.09 -4.42
N ALA A 112 -7.05 8.33 -5.06
CA ALA A 112 -8.05 7.52 -4.37
C ALA A 112 -7.41 6.36 -3.57
N SER A 113 -6.24 5.87 -3.98
CA SER A 113 -5.47 4.88 -3.22
C SER A 113 -4.72 5.51 -2.05
N ILE A 114 -4.10 6.67 -2.25
CA ILE A 114 -3.44 7.44 -1.19
C ILE A 114 -4.42 7.80 -0.06
N SER A 115 -5.65 8.18 -0.40
CA SER A 115 -6.70 8.47 0.59
C SER A 115 -7.33 7.23 1.24
N GLY A 116 -6.91 6.02 0.86
CA GLY A 116 -7.53 4.77 1.34
C GLY A 116 -8.95 4.53 0.82
N GLU A 117 -9.39 5.31 -0.17
CA GLU A 117 -10.68 5.08 -0.84
C GLU A 117 -10.69 3.81 -1.66
N LYS A 118 -9.62 3.58 -2.40
CA LYS A 118 -9.40 2.36 -3.17
C LYS A 118 -8.25 1.57 -2.58
N ILE A 119 -8.40 0.25 -2.57
CA ILE A 119 -7.35 -0.67 -2.15
C ILE A 119 -6.83 -1.36 -3.40
N GLY A 120 -5.53 -1.22 -3.63
CA GLY A 120 -4.84 -1.92 -4.71
C GLY A 120 -4.30 -3.27 -4.26
N CYS A 121 -4.22 -4.20 -5.19
CA CYS A 121 -3.49 -5.45 -5.04
C CYS A 121 -2.74 -5.78 -6.33
N LEU A 122 -1.73 -6.64 -6.22
CA LEU A 122 -0.97 -7.13 -7.36
C LEU A 122 -1.20 -8.63 -7.52
N CYS A 123 -1.76 -9.02 -8.67
CA CYS A 123 -2.02 -10.42 -9.01
C CYS A 123 -0.82 -10.97 -9.80
N ILE A 124 0.00 -11.81 -9.17
CA ILE A 124 1.22 -12.37 -9.78
C ILE A 124 1.09 -13.88 -9.99
N THR A 125 0.65 -14.59 -8.96
CA THR A 125 0.64 -16.06 -8.95
C THR A 125 -0.42 -16.63 -9.88
N GLU A 126 0.00 -17.53 -10.74
CA GLU A 126 -0.83 -18.32 -11.64
C GLU A 126 -0.80 -19.81 -11.23
N PRO A 127 -1.71 -20.68 -11.73
CA PRO A 127 -1.69 -22.11 -11.42
C PRO A 127 -0.36 -22.81 -11.72
N PHE A 128 0.44 -22.24 -12.62
CA PHE A 128 1.68 -22.85 -13.12
C PHE A 128 2.96 -22.20 -12.57
N GLY A 129 2.85 -21.08 -11.84
CA GLY A 129 4.03 -20.39 -11.33
C GLY A 129 3.71 -19.11 -10.53
N GLY A 130 4.65 -18.69 -9.70
CA GLY A 130 4.59 -17.46 -8.93
C GLY A 130 5.95 -16.77 -8.94
N SER A 131 7.01 -17.45 -8.48
CA SER A 131 8.38 -16.90 -8.49
C SER A 131 8.95 -16.74 -9.90
N ASP A 132 8.55 -17.58 -10.84
CA ASP A 132 8.90 -17.43 -12.26
C ASP A 132 7.96 -16.45 -12.96
N VAL A 133 8.14 -15.16 -12.69
CA VAL A 133 7.36 -14.08 -13.29
C VAL A 133 7.57 -13.98 -14.81
N ALA A 134 8.77 -14.34 -15.29
CA ALA A 134 9.07 -14.38 -16.73
C ALA A 134 8.29 -15.47 -17.47
N GLY A 135 7.88 -16.53 -16.76
CA GLY A 135 7.07 -17.61 -17.28
C GLY A 135 5.55 -17.37 -17.21
N MET A 136 5.09 -16.16 -16.85
CA MET A 136 3.67 -15.81 -16.81
C MET A 136 2.96 -16.06 -18.14
N ARG A 137 1.78 -16.69 -18.08
CA ARG A 137 0.96 -17.06 -19.24
C ARG A 137 -0.30 -16.22 -19.41
N THR A 138 -0.67 -15.45 -18.40
CA THR A 138 -1.78 -14.48 -18.48
C THR A 138 -1.52 -13.50 -19.61
N THR A 139 -2.49 -13.37 -20.49
CA THR A 139 -2.42 -12.45 -21.64
C THR A 139 -3.50 -11.38 -21.53
N ALA A 140 -3.20 -10.19 -22.05
CA ALA A 140 -4.15 -9.09 -22.18
C ALA A 140 -4.26 -8.69 -23.67
N ILE A 141 -5.35 -9.05 -24.31
CA ILE A 141 -5.60 -8.75 -25.73
C ILE A 141 -6.50 -7.51 -25.82
N ARG A 142 -6.00 -6.46 -26.47
CA ARG A 142 -6.78 -5.25 -26.70
C ARG A 142 -7.90 -5.49 -27.71
N LYS A 143 -9.14 -5.11 -27.33
CA LYS A 143 -10.30 -5.07 -28.20
C LYS A 143 -10.97 -3.70 -28.08
N GLU A 144 -10.84 -2.88 -29.13
CA GLU A 144 -11.38 -1.51 -29.19
C GLU A 144 -10.99 -0.70 -27.93
N ASN A 145 -11.94 -0.45 -27.02
CA ASN A 145 -11.77 0.33 -25.79
C ASN A 145 -11.61 -0.51 -24.52
N SER A 146 -11.37 -1.82 -24.65
CA SER A 146 -11.24 -2.77 -23.53
C SER A 146 -10.09 -3.74 -23.73
N TYR A 147 -9.73 -4.47 -22.66
CA TYR A 147 -8.84 -5.61 -22.75
C TYR A 147 -9.58 -6.88 -22.33
N VAL A 148 -9.31 -7.98 -23.03
CA VAL A 148 -9.70 -9.33 -22.61
C VAL A 148 -8.50 -9.97 -21.96
N ILE A 149 -8.66 -10.35 -20.71
CA ILE A 149 -7.61 -10.98 -19.89
C ILE A 149 -7.96 -12.48 -19.75
N ASN A 150 -7.02 -13.34 -20.06
CA ASN A 150 -7.11 -14.81 -19.97
C ASN A 150 -5.92 -15.36 -19.19
#